data_89f3f78052c912d58de082abaf8f0a97
#
_entry.id   89f3f78052c912d58de082abaf8f0a97
#
_cell.length_a   1.000
_cell.length_b   1.000
_cell.length_c   1.000
_cell.angle_alpha   90.00
_cell.angle_beta   90.00
_cell.angle_gamma   90.00
#
_symmetry.space_group_name_H-M   'P 1'
#
loop_
_entity.id
_entity.type
_entity.pdbx_description
1 polymer ?
#
loop_
_entity_poly.entity_id
_entity_poly.type
_entity_poly.pdbx_seq_one_letter_code
_entity_poly.pdbx_strand_id
1 'polypeptide(L)'
;MMIMLSETKYQLHAKEVVCAMDLTKYDGIVCVSGDGILVEVVNGLLEREDWNAAIKMPLGTVPAGTGNGMVKSTLDSAGEPCTASNAVVAIIRGHKCSLDVATILQGDTKFFSVLMFAWGLVADIDIESEKYRWMGSARLDFYGLQRMLCLRQYSGCISFVPAPGFEAYGEPTRYNGEFTSTQSSINPGQEQHVKAEQYSYQGPDVDLTNLEWRTINGPFISVWLHNVPWGGEDTMAAPDAKFADGNLDLILIKDCPKLGLLALMTNLSNGGHVKSPHVMYLKVKAFILEPGQRTKDPTKGGIIDVDGEVLARGNGTYKHDQKTLMAYDKLQITVDQGLATLFCPVQQ
;
A
#
# COMPACT_ATOMS: atom_id res chain seq x y z
N MET A 1 2.09 -14.73 -30.65
CA MET A 1 1.88 -13.84 -29.48
C MET A 1 1.74 -12.41 -30.04
N MET A 2 0.62 -11.75 -29.79
CA MET A 2 0.40 -10.36 -30.16
C MET A 2 0.76 -9.50 -28.94
N ILE A 3 1.66 -8.53 -29.12
CA ILE A 3 2.04 -7.59 -28.06
C ILE A 3 1.49 -6.22 -28.46
N MET A 4 0.70 -5.61 -27.58
CA MET A 4 0.32 -4.21 -27.65
C MET A 4 1.15 -3.43 -26.63
N LEU A 5 1.86 -2.41 -27.09
CA LEU A 5 2.60 -1.50 -26.21
C LEU A 5 1.80 -0.22 -26.02
N SER A 6 1.60 0.17 -24.76
CA SER A 6 1.02 1.44 -24.38
C SER A 6 1.99 2.21 -23.48
N GLU A 7 2.38 3.41 -23.90
CA GLU A 7 3.23 4.30 -23.11
C GLU A 7 2.36 5.20 -22.23
N THR A 8 2.62 5.20 -20.92
CA THR A 8 1.93 6.11 -20.00
C THR A 8 2.51 7.51 -20.10
N LYS A 9 1.65 8.54 -20.14
CA LYS A 9 2.04 9.94 -20.39
C LYS A 9 1.90 10.84 -19.15
N TYR A 10 1.06 10.44 -18.20
CA TYR A 10 0.75 11.18 -16.98
C TYR A 10 0.27 10.22 -15.90
N GLN A 11 0.18 10.68 -14.68
CA GLN A 11 -0.33 9.93 -13.53
C GLN A 11 -1.79 9.49 -13.78
N LEU A 12 -2.13 8.27 -13.43
CA LEU A 12 -3.42 7.59 -13.67
C LEU A 12 -3.70 7.23 -15.14
N HIS A 13 -2.77 7.45 -16.07
CA HIS A 13 -3.00 7.06 -17.48
C HIS A 13 -3.09 5.54 -17.66
N ALA A 14 -2.32 4.74 -16.91
CA ALA A 14 -2.43 3.28 -16.96
C ALA A 14 -3.82 2.79 -16.51
N LYS A 15 -4.40 3.43 -15.49
CA LYS A 15 -5.76 3.19 -15.01
C LYS A 15 -6.80 3.45 -16.13
N GLU A 16 -6.72 4.61 -16.78
CA GLU A 16 -7.63 4.96 -17.88
C GLU A 16 -7.54 3.97 -19.06
N VAL A 17 -6.30 3.59 -19.44
CA VAL A 17 -6.06 2.63 -20.52
C VAL A 17 -6.73 1.29 -20.21
N VAL A 18 -6.56 0.78 -19.00
CA VAL A 18 -7.10 -0.53 -18.60
C VAL A 18 -8.63 -0.48 -18.45
N CYS A 19 -9.20 0.62 -17.99
CA CYS A 19 -10.66 0.81 -17.93
C CYS A 19 -11.30 0.72 -19.32
N ALA A 20 -10.63 1.25 -20.37
CA ALA A 20 -11.16 1.27 -21.74
C ALA A 20 -10.77 0.04 -22.59
N MET A 21 -9.85 -0.81 -22.08
CA MET A 21 -9.28 -1.92 -22.85
C MET A 21 -10.27 -3.09 -23.00
N ASP A 22 -10.30 -3.68 -24.19
CA ASP A 22 -10.96 -4.98 -24.43
C ASP A 22 -10.02 -6.10 -23.97
N LEU A 23 -10.22 -6.57 -22.75
CA LEU A 23 -9.37 -7.57 -22.10
C LEU A 23 -9.46 -8.96 -22.73
N THR A 24 -10.53 -9.24 -23.50
CA THR A 24 -10.71 -10.57 -24.16
C THR A 24 -9.65 -10.86 -25.23
N LYS A 25 -8.91 -9.82 -25.66
CA LYS A 25 -7.85 -9.93 -26.68
C LYS A 25 -6.47 -10.28 -26.13
N TYR A 26 -6.31 -10.34 -24.81
CA TYR A 26 -5.00 -10.46 -24.15
C TYR A 26 -5.00 -11.58 -23.11
N ASP A 27 -3.84 -12.21 -22.94
CA ASP A 27 -3.59 -13.27 -21.96
C ASP A 27 -3.03 -12.73 -20.62
N GLY A 28 -2.66 -11.45 -20.57
CA GLY A 28 -2.11 -10.79 -19.40
C GLY A 28 -1.71 -9.34 -19.67
N ILE A 29 -1.46 -8.59 -18.60
CA ILE A 29 -0.96 -7.22 -18.64
C ILE A 29 0.43 -7.19 -18.02
N VAL A 30 1.40 -6.56 -18.67
CA VAL A 30 2.78 -6.45 -18.16
C VAL A 30 3.12 -4.98 -17.92
N CYS A 31 3.43 -4.64 -16.68
CA CYS A 31 3.87 -3.32 -16.25
C CYS A 31 5.42 -3.27 -16.30
N VAL A 32 5.97 -2.46 -17.20
CA VAL A 32 7.42 -2.20 -17.27
C VAL A 32 7.67 -0.85 -16.59
N SER A 33 7.85 -0.87 -15.26
CA SER A 33 7.91 0.34 -14.44
C SER A 33 8.34 0.02 -13.00
N GLY A 34 8.23 1.00 -12.11
CA GLY A 34 8.12 0.75 -10.67
C GLY A 34 6.69 0.33 -10.26
N ASP A 35 6.47 0.19 -8.96
CA ASP A 35 5.22 -0.36 -8.39
C ASP A 35 3.97 0.49 -8.69
N GLY A 36 4.11 1.82 -8.87
CA GLY A 36 2.99 2.74 -9.08
C GLY A 36 2.10 2.40 -10.29
N ILE A 37 2.69 1.96 -11.43
CA ILE A 37 1.89 1.57 -12.61
C ILE A 37 1.07 0.30 -12.33
N LEU A 38 1.60 -0.66 -11.58
CA LEU A 38 0.84 -1.84 -11.17
C LEU A 38 -0.41 -1.45 -10.37
N VAL A 39 -0.26 -0.51 -9.44
CA VAL A 39 -1.37 0.00 -8.62
C VAL A 39 -2.41 0.71 -9.46
N GLU A 40 -1.99 1.55 -10.42
CA GLU A 40 -2.92 2.18 -11.38
C GLU A 40 -3.71 1.13 -12.16
N VAL A 41 -3.04 0.07 -12.64
CA VAL A 41 -3.68 -1.03 -13.38
C VAL A 41 -4.69 -1.75 -12.49
N VAL A 42 -4.34 -2.13 -11.27
CA VAL A 42 -5.26 -2.82 -10.34
C VAL A 42 -6.48 -1.96 -10.04
N ASN A 43 -6.29 -0.67 -9.74
CA ASN A 43 -7.40 0.26 -9.51
C ASN A 43 -8.28 0.39 -10.75
N GLY A 44 -7.69 0.41 -11.95
CA GLY A 44 -8.44 0.44 -13.21
C GLY A 44 -9.27 -0.83 -13.45
N LEU A 45 -8.70 -2.02 -13.18
CA LEU A 45 -9.41 -3.29 -13.32
C LEU A 45 -10.61 -3.39 -12.35
N LEU A 46 -10.46 -2.91 -11.11
CA LEU A 46 -11.50 -2.97 -10.07
C LEU A 46 -12.60 -1.90 -10.24
N GLU A 47 -12.37 -0.85 -11.01
CA GLU A 47 -13.39 0.15 -11.36
C GLU A 47 -14.29 -0.26 -12.55
N ARG A 48 -13.95 -1.31 -13.28
CA ARG A 48 -14.73 -1.79 -14.42
C ARG A 48 -16.05 -2.43 -13.96
N GLU A 49 -17.04 -2.41 -14.85
CA GLU A 49 -18.30 -3.16 -14.64
C GLU A 49 -18.08 -4.67 -14.61
N ASP A 50 -17.10 -5.15 -15.41
CA ASP A 50 -16.70 -6.57 -15.47
C ASP A 50 -15.52 -6.90 -14.52
N TRP A 51 -15.32 -6.11 -13.45
CA TRP A 51 -14.18 -6.19 -12.54
C TRP A 51 -13.86 -7.60 -12.05
N ASN A 52 -14.88 -8.42 -11.81
CA ASN A 52 -14.71 -9.80 -11.29
C ASN A 52 -13.96 -10.71 -12.29
N ALA A 53 -14.18 -10.52 -13.58
CA ALA A 53 -13.41 -11.17 -14.63
C ALA A 53 -12.08 -10.44 -14.89
N ALA A 54 -12.11 -9.12 -14.91
CA ALA A 54 -10.97 -8.28 -15.21
C ALA A 54 -9.82 -8.45 -14.21
N ILE A 55 -10.08 -8.51 -12.90
CA ILE A 55 -9.04 -8.65 -11.86
C ILE A 55 -8.34 -10.02 -11.90
N LYS A 56 -8.93 -11.02 -12.56
CA LYS A 56 -8.29 -12.34 -12.78
C LYS A 56 -7.30 -12.34 -13.95
N MET A 57 -7.23 -11.24 -14.72
CA MET A 57 -6.20 -11.04 -15.74
C MET A 57 -4.82 -11.09 -15.09
N PRO A 58 -3.92 -11.99 -15.52
CA PRO A 58 -2.61 -12.10 -14.90
C PRO A 58 -1.78 -10.83 -15.12
N LEU A 59 -1.20 -10.30 -14.04
CA LEU A 59 -0.35 -9.12 -14.05
C LEU A 59 1.10 -9.52 -13.96
N GLY A 60 1.94 -8.98 -14.82
CA GLY A 60 3.40 -9.14 -14.79
C GLY A 60 4.05 -7.81 -14.44
N THR A 61 5.17 -7.86 -13.74
CA THR A 61 5.99 -6.69 -13.43
C THR A 61 7.42 -6.90 -13.91
N VAL A 62 7.99 -5.88 -14.57
CA VAL A 62 9.39 -5.85 -14.99
C VAL A 62 10.03 -4.62 -14.35
N PRO A 63 11.13 -4.78 -13.57
CA PRO A 63 11.71 -3.69 -12.80
C PRO A 63 12.31 -2.62 -13.71
N ALA A 64 11.77 -1.40 -13.65
CA ALA A 64 12.24 -0.23 -14.39
C ALA A 64 12.00 1.08 -13.62
N GLY A 65 11.61 1.02 -12.35
CA GLY A 65 11.35 2.17 -11.49
C GLY A 65 12.42 2.37 -10.41
N THR A 66 12.20 3.35 -9.54
CA THR A 66 12.99 3.56 -8.32
C THR A 66 12.59 2.57 -7.22
N GLY A 67 11.27 2.27 -7.09
CA GLY A 67 10.73 1.23 -6.25
C GLY A 67 10.29 0.05 -7.12
N ASN A 68 10.72 -1.16 -6.79
CA ASN A 68 10.45 -2.40 -7.50
C ASN A 68 10.12 -3.52 -6.49
N GLY A 69 9.32 -3.19 -5.46
CA GLY A 69 9.04 -4.07 -4.32
C GLY A 69 8.23 -5.31 -4.73
N MET A 70 7.24 -5.16 -5.60
CA MET A 70 6.42 -6.28 -6.07
C MET A 70 7.25 -7.29 -6.87
N VAL A 71 8.01 -6.83 -7.87
CA VAL A 71 8.84 -7.74 -8.67
C VAL A 71 9.97 -8.34 -7.83
N LYS A 72 10.55 -7.57 -6.90
CA LYS A 72 11.54 -8.10 -5.95
C LYS A 72 10.92 -9.21 -5.09
N SER A 73 9.72 -9.00 -4.56
CA SER A 73 9.01 -9.99 -3.75
C SER A 73 8.71 -11.27 -4.53
N THR A 74 8.24 -11.15 -5.78
CA THR A 74 7.92 -12.31 -6.61
C THR A 74 9.15 -13.12 -6.98
N LEU A 75 10.25 -12.49 -7.39
CA LEU A 75 11.49 -13.19 -7.78
C LEU A 75 12.20 -13.79 -6.56
N ASP A 76 12.27 -13.04 -5.46
CA ASP A 76 12.91 -13.49 -4.22
C ASP A 76 12.23 -14.73 -3.61
N SER A 77 10.90 -14.86 -3.77
CA SER A 77 10.14 -16.04 -3.32
C SER A 77 10.61 -17.36 -3.96
N ALA A 78 11.32 -17.28 -5.10
CA ALA A 78 11.92 -18.41 -5.80
C ALA A 78 13.46 -18.39 -5.73
N GLY A 79 14.07 -17.49 -4.95
CA GLY A 79 15.51 -17.33 -4.85
C GLY A 79 16.16 -16.71 -6.10
N GLU A 80 15.36 -16.06 -6.96
CA GLU A 80 15.82 -15.45 -8.20
C GLU A 80 16.24 -13.99 -7.97
N PRO A 81 17.37 -13.53 -8.56
CA PRO A 81 17.77 -12.13 -8.50
C PRO A 81 16.72 -11.19 -9.14
N CYS A 82 16.51 -10.00 -8.55
CA CYS A 82 15.62 -8.97 -9.09
C CYS A 82 16.26 -8.33 -10.33
N THR A 83 16.01 -8.90 -11.49
CA THR A 83 16.47 -8.41 -12.79
C THR A 83 15.33 -8.41 -13.82
N ALA A 84 15.40 -7.50 -14.79
CA ALA A 84 14.43 -7.46 -15.89
C ALA A 84 14.41 -8.80 -16.66
N SER A 85 15.54 -9.45 -16.84
CA SER A 85 15.64 -10.74 -17.54
C SER A 85 14.90 -11.85 -16.79
N ASN A 86 15.08 -11.98 -15.47
CA ASN A 86 14.40 -12.98 -14.66
C ASN A 86 12.88 -12.72 -14.59
N ALA A 87 12.48 -11.45 -14.48
CA ALA A 87 11.07 -11.06 -14.51
C ALA A 87 10.41 -11.46 -15.85
N VAL A 88 11.05 -11.17 -16.97
CA VAL A 88 10.54 -11.54 -18.31
C VAL A 88 10.47 -13.06 -18.45
N VAL A 89 11.48 -13.81 -17.99
CA VAL A 89 11.45 -15.29 -18.02
C VAL A 89 10.32 -15.84 -17.16
N ALA A 90 10.06 -15.30 -15.96
CA ALA A 90 8.94 -15.69 -15.12
C ALA A 90 7.59 -15.48 -15.83
N ILE A 91 7.41 -14.32 -16.48
CA ILE A 91 6.20 -14.01 -17.26
C ILE A 91 6.03 -14.99 -18.44
N ILE A 92 7.11 -15.26 -19.19
CA ILE A 92 7.05 -16.19 -20.35
C ILE A 92 6.72 -17.62 -19.90
N ARG A 93 7.22 -18.07 -18.76
CA ARG A 93 6.88 -19.39 -18.19
C ARG A 93 5.40 -19.49 -17.82
N GLY A 94 4.74 -18.36 -17.54
CA GLY A 94 3.28 -18.28 -17.39
C GLY A 94 2.73 -18.88 -16.10
N HIS A 95 3.56 -19.19 -15.11
CA HIS A 95 3.08 -19.61 -13.79
C HIS A 95 2.41 -18.42 -13.09
N LYS A 96 1.37 -18.72 -12.32
CA LYS A 96 0.52 -17.71 -11.68
C LYS A 96 0.45 -17.94 -10.19
N CYS A 97 0.39 -16.86 -9.43
CA CYS A 97 0.08 -16.88 -8.01
C CYS A 97 -1.03 -15.87 -7.69
N SER A 98 -1.76 -16.10 -6.62
CA SER A 98 -2.75 -15.16 -6.10
C SER A 98 -2.07 -14.05 -5.33
N LEU A 99 -2.68 -12.86 -5.35
CA LEU A 99 -2.26 -11.69 -4.59
C LEU A 99 -3.44 -11.11 -3.83
N ASP A 100 -3.24 -10.84 -2.56
CA ASP A 100 -4.19 -10.10 -1.74
C ASP A 100 -4.29 -8.65 -2.23
N VAL A 101 -5.48 -8.08 -2.12
CA VAL A 101 -5.72 -6.67 -2.41
C VAL A 101 -6.28 -6.02 -1.17
N ALA A 102 -5.64 -4.95 -0.71
CA ALA A 102 -6.15 -4.14 0.38
C ALA A 102 -7.09 -3.07 -0.16
N THR A 103 -8.30 -3.01 0.39
CA THR A 103 -9.28 -1.95 0.11
C THR A 103 -9.19 -0.89 1.19
N ILE A 104 -8.89 0.35 0.80
CA ILE A 104 -8.83 1.51 1.68
C ILE A 104 -10.08 2.34 1.46
N LEU A 105 -10.83 2.60 2.53
CA LEU A 105 -12.11 3.29 2.51
C LEU A 105 -12.08 4.55 3.37
N GLN A 106 -12.65 5.64 2.83
CA GLN A 106 -12.96 6.86 3.57
C GLN A 106 -14.28 7.45 3.03
N GLY A 107 -15.38 7.31 3.78
CA GLY A 107 -16.72 7.60 3.26
C GLY A 107 -17.00 6.79 2.00
N ASP A 108 -17.36 7.45 0.92
CA ASP A 108 -17.64 6.82 -0.38
C ASP A 108 -16.37 6.67 -1.25
N THR A 109 -15.23 7.22 -0.81
CA THR A 109 -13.97 7.16 -1.58
C THR A 109 -13.23 5.87 -1.28
N LYS A 110 -12.78 5.19 -2.36
CA LYS A 110 -12.04 3.93 -2.32
C LYS A 110 -10.70 4.05 -3.02
N PHE A 111 -9.74 3.30 -2.53
CA PHE A 111 -8.45 3.07 -3.18
C PHE A 111 -7.98 1.64 -2.92
N PHE A 112 -7.40 1.00 -3.92
CA PHE A 112 -6.92 -0.38 -3.81
C PHE A 112 -5.40 -0.41 -3.81
N SER A 113 -4.83 -1.06 -2.79
CA SER A 113 -3.39 -1.20 -2.58
C SER A 113 -2.97 -2.67 -2.73
N VAL A 114 -1.80 -2.89 -3.27
CA VAL A 114 -1.22 -4.23 -3.45
C VAL A 114 0.16 -4.39 -2.82
N LEU A 115 0.82 -3.30 -2.41
CA LEU A 115 2.17 -3.34 -1.88
C LEU A 115 2.22 -2.92 -0.42
N MET A 116 1.93 -1.65 -0.12
CA MET A 116 2.10 -1.10 1.22
C MET A 116 1.21 0.10 1.52
N PHE A 117 1.02 0.35 2.81
CA PHE A 117 0.47 1.58 3.36
C PHE A 117 1.44 2.12 4.41
N ALA A 118 1.73 3.41 4.39
CA ALA A 118 2.63 4.05 5.34
C ALA A 118 2.09 5.37 5.90
N TRP A 119 2.34 5.59 7.20
CA TRP A 119 2.11 6.85 7.88
C TRP A 119 3.22 7.13 8.88
N GLY A 120 3.69 8.38 8.95
CA GLY A 120 4.80 8.80 9.81
C GLY A 120 6.15 8.74 9.10
N LEU A 121 7.19 8.19 9.76
CA LEU A 121 8.57 8.29 9.29
C LEU A 121 8.77 7.75 7.86
N VAL A 122 8.19 6.60 7.55
CA VAL A 122 8.36 5.97 6.22
C VAL A 122 7.70 6.83 5.14
N ALA A 123 6.44 7.25 5.34
CA ALA A 123 5.74 8.13 4.41
C ALA A 123 6.43 9.50 4.25
N ASP A 124 6.96 10.05 5.36
CA ASP A 124 7.76 11.28 5.31
C ASP A 124 9.01 11.10 4.44
N ILE A 125 9.71 9.95 4.55
CA ILE A 125 10.92 9.68 3.78
C ILE A 125 10.58 9.48 2.31
N ASP A 126 9.62 8.65 2.00
CA ASP A 126 9.29 8.32 0.62
C ASP A 126 8.84 9.57 -0.15
N ILE A 127 7.84 10.25 0.36
CA ILE A 127 7.22 11.37 -0.34
C ILE A 127 8.05 12.66 -0.27
N GLU A 128 8.56 13.03 0.90
CA GLU A 128 9.32 14.29 1.01
C GLU A 128 10.72 14.20 0.37
N SER A 129 11.28 12.99 0.15
CA SER A 129 12.54 12.83 -0.58
C SER A 129 12.41 13.09 -2.07
N GLU A 130 11.20 13.19 -2.63
CA GLU A 130 10.98 13.52 -4.05
C GLU A 130 11.68 14.80 -4.51
N LYS A 131 11.87 15.77 -3.61
CA LYS A 131 12.65 16.99 -3.89
C LYS A 131 14.11 16.71 -4.28
N TYR A 132 14.61 15.50 -4.00
CA TYR A 132 15.96 15.03 -4.32
C TYR A 132 15.95 13.94 -5.41
N ARG A 133 14.95 13.88 -6.29
CA ARG A 133 14.83 12.86 -7.35
C ARG A 133 16.08 12.69 -8.21
N TRP A 134 16.86 13.76 -8.37
CA TRP A 134 18.14 13.73 -9.10
C TRP A 134 19.20 12.78 -8.48
N MET A 135 19.04 12.38 -7.20
CA MET A 135 19.91 11.42 -6.51
C MET A 135 19.55 9.95 -6.77
N GLY A 136 18.49 9.67 -7.53
CA GLY A 136 18.00 8.30 -7.70
C GLY A 136 17.52 7.70 -6.37
N SER A 137 17.77 6.40 -6.13
CA SER A 137 17.39 5.70 -4.88
C SER A 137 18.13 6.21 -3.65
N ALA A 138 19.35 6.74 -3.78
CA ALA A 138 20.13 7.31 -2.67
C ALA A 138 19.41 8.46 -1.95
N ARG A 139 18.38 9.07 -2.57
CA ARG A 139 17.53 10.08 -1.93
C ARG A 139 16.85 9.58 -0.66
N LEU A 140 16.47 8.30 -0.63
CA LEU A 140 15.77 7.69 0.49
C LEU A 140 16.68 7.60 1.72
N ASP A 141 17.90 7.12 1.55
CA ASP A 141 18.90 7.04 2.64
C ASP A 141 19.28 8.42 3.15
N PHE A 142 19.57 9.34 2.23
CA PHE A 142 19.93 10.72 2.56
C PHE A 142 18.81 11.40 3.36
N TYR A 143 17.57 11.33 2.88
CA TYR A 143 16.44 11.95 3.54
C TYR A 143 16.06 11.22 4.83
N GLY A 144 16.19 9.90 4.87
CA GLY A 144 16.01 9.08 6.07
C GLY A 144 16.94 9.53 7.20
N LEU A 145 18.23 9.73 6.91
CA LEU A 145 19.18 10.26 7.90
C LEU A 145 18.75 11.65 8.38
N GLN A 146 18.35 12.54 7.49
CA GLN A 146 17.84 13.88 7.85
C GLN A 146 16.60 13.79 8.76
N ARG A 147 15.66 12.86 8.45
CA ARG A 147 14.45 12.65 9.25
C ARG A 147 14.76 12.08 10.63
N MET A 148 15.73 11.19 10.76
CA MET A 148 16.18 10.69 12.07
C MET A 148 16.80 11.78 12.96
N LEU A 149 17.58 12.69 12.38
CA LEU A 149 18.13 13.84 13.11
C LEU A 149 17.02 14.79 13.61
N CYS A 150 16.00 15.01 12.77
CA CYS A 150 14.82 15.85 13.04
C CYS A 150 13.56 14.99 13.16
N LEU A 151 13.55 14.03 14.10
CA LEU A 151 12.48 13.06 14.26
C LEU A 151 11.15 13.72 14.56
N ARG A 152 10.11 13.29 13.84
CA ARG A 152 8.71 13.62 14.09
C ARG A 152 8.03 12.45 14.76
N GLN A 153 7.11 12.76 15.67
CA GLN A 153 6.16 11.83 16.22
C GLN A 153 4.76 12.38 15.96
N TYR A 154 3.82 11.50 15.72
CA TYR A 154 2.46 11.83 15.37
C TYR A 154 1.52 11.28 16.44
N SER A 155 0.66 12.13 16.99
CA SER A 155 -0.48 11.67 17.78
C SER A 155 -1.48 10.97 16.85
N GLY A 156 -2.24 10.04 17.39
CA GLY A 156 -3.23 9.29 16.62
C GLY A 156 -3.59 8.00 17.31
N CYS A 157 -4.50 7.28 16.69
CA CYS A 157 -4.96 5.98 17.16
C CYS A 157 -5.01 5.00 16.00
N ILE A 158 -4.62 3.78 16.25
CA ILE A 158 -4.84 2.66 15.33
C ILE A 158 -5.76 1.64 16.00
N SER A 159 -6.70 1.11 15.23
CA SER A 159 -7.47 -0.07 15.63
C SER A 159 -7.28 -1.16 14.59
N PHE A 160 -7.24 -2.41 15.00
CA PHE A 160 -6.99 -3.52 14.10
C PHE A 160 -7.64 -4.81 14.59
N VAL A 161 -7.90 -5.72 13.67
CA VAL A 161 -8.28 -7.09 13.93
C VAL A 161 -7.04 -7.95 13.79
N PRO A 162 -6.50 -8.52 14.88
CA PRO A 162 -5.29 -9.34 14.80
C PRO A 162 -5.56 -10.65 14.04
N ALA A 163 -4.54 -11.12 13.32
CA ALA A 163 -4.54 -12.50 12.84
C ALA A 163 -4.34 -13.46 14.02
N PRO A 164 -4.69 -14.77 13.87
CA PRO A 164 -4.47 -15.77 14.91
C PRO A 164 -3.02 -15.80 15.41
N GLY A 165 -2.85 -15.75 16.75
CA GLY A 165 -1.54 -15.71 17.41
C GLY A 165 -1.04 -14.31 17.77
N PHE A 166 -1.75 -13.25 17.36
CA PHE A 166 -1.40 -11.86 17.67
C PHE A 166 -2.42 -11.15 18.57
N GLU A 167 -3.32 -11.89 19.21
CA GLU A 167 -4.40 -11.37 20.04
C GLU A 167 -3.90 -10.70 21.36
N ALA A 168 -2.66 -10.91 21.73
CA ALA A 168 -2.06 -10.28 22.91
C ALA A 168 -1.67 -8.80 22.71
N TYR A 169 -1.62 -8.33 21.46
CA TYR A 169 -1.21 -6.96 21.14
C TYR A 169 -2.38 -5.98 21.21
N GLY A 170 -2.13 -4.80 21.79
CA GLY A 170 -3.14 -3.74 21.93
C GLY A 170 -4.20 -4.02 22.98
N GLU A 171 -5.03 -3.02 23.26
CA GLU A 171 -6.15 -3.10 24.20
C GLU A 171 -7.43 -3.53 23.48
N PRO A 172 -8.27 -4.41 24.08
CA PRO A 172 -9.56 -4.76 23.48
C PRO A 172 -10.44 -3.52 23.27
N THR A 173 -11.06 -3.42 22.10
CA THR A 173 -11.96 -2.33 21.77
C THR A 173 -13.14 -2.86 20.96
N ARG A 174 -14.18 -2.03 20.80
CA ARG A 174 -15.31 -2.33 19.92
C ARG A 174 -15.12 -1.61 18.59
N TYR A 175 -15.66 -2.20 17.52
CA TYR A 175 -15.72 -1.55 16.23
C TYR A 175 -16.48 -0.21 16.35
N ASN A 176 -15.83 0.85 15.97
CA ASN A 176 -16.39 2.22 15.99
C ASN A 176 -16.44 2.77 14.56
N GLY A 177 -17.04 1.98 13.67
CA GLY A 177 -17.11 2.24 12.24
C GLY A 177 -18.32 3.07 11.84
N GLU A 178 -18.57 4.21 12.48
CA GLU A 178 -19.41 5.24 11.86
C GLU A 178 -18.63 5.92 10.70
N PHE A 179 -18.53 5.21 9.58
CA PHE A 179 -18.32 5.84 8.29
C PHE A 179 -19.70 6.31 7.84
N THR A 180 -20.13 7.49 8.30
CA THR A 180 -21.36 8.12 7.86
C THR A 180 -21.25 8.36 6.35
N SER A 181 -21.99 7.54 5.58
CA SER A 181 -22.39 7.93 4.24
C SER A 181 -23.23 9.21 4.39
N THR A 182 -22.60 10.35 4.16
CA THR A 182 -23.35 11.59 3.99
C THR A 182 -24.19 11.39 2.74
N GLN A 183 -25.49 11.20 2.91
CA GLN A 183 -26.45 11.25 1.80
C GLN A 183 -26.30 12.61 1.12
N SER A 184 -25.44 12.67 0.11
CA SER A 184 -25.33 13.83 -0.76
C SER A 184 -26.58 13.86 -1.62
N SER A 185 -27.33 14.96 -1.50
CA SER A 185 -28.43 15.33 -2.39
C SER A 185 -27.95 15.26 -3.86
N ILE A 186 -28.52 14.32 -4.60
CA ILE A 186 -28.22 14.04 -5.99
C ILE A 186 -28.59 15.25 -6.85
N ASN A 187 -27.61 15.88 -7.49
CA ASN A 187 -27.84 16.87 -8.55
C ASN A 187 -28.06 16.13 -9.90
N PRO A 188 -29.03 16.53 -10.73
CA PRO A 188 -29.44 15.82 -11.94
C PRO A 188 -28.40 15.68 -13.07
N GLY A 189 -27.19 16.19 -12.91
CA GLY A 189 -26.10 16.07 -13.91
C GLY A 189 -25.10 14.93 -13.65
N GLN A 190 -25.25 14.15 -12.58
CA GLN A 190 -24.28 13.12 -12.13
C GLN A 190 -24.74 11.68 -12.37
N GLU A 191 -25.85 11.45 -13.07
CA GLU A 191 -26.43 10.10 -13.21
C GLU A 191 -25.52 9.07 -13.93
N GLN A 192 -24.60 9.50 -14.79
CA GLN A 192 -23.69 8.57 -15.49
C GLN A 192 -22.52 8.13 -14.59
N HIS A 193 -22.01 9.00 -13.71
CA HIS A 193 -20.97 8.66 -12.74
C HIS A 193 -21.51 7.75 -11.64
N VAL A 194 -22.71 8.02 -11.14
CA VAL A 194 -23.36 7.23 -10.07
C VAL A 194 -23.67 5.80 -10.55
N LYS A 195 -24.02 5.60 -11.85
CA LYS A 195 -24.25 4.26 -12.40
C LYS A 195 -22.96 3.43 -12.53
N ALA A 196 -21.84 4.04 -12.92
CA ALA A 196 -20.55 3.33 -13.01
C ALA A 196 -20.03 2.89 -11.63
N GLU A 197 -20.19 3.72 -10.59
CA GLU A 197 -19.81 3.38 -9.23
C GLU A 197 -20.61 2.21 -8.65
N GLN A 198 -21.84 2.00 -9.07
CA GLN A 198 -22.71 0.95 -8.56
C GLN A 198 -22.28 -0.46 -9.02
N TYR A 199 -21.53 -0.57 -10.11
CA TYR A 199 -21.06 -1.85 -10.68
C TYR A 199 -19.60 -2.17 -10.40
N SER A 200 -18.80 -1.20 -9.94
CA SER A 200 -17.39 -1.40 -9.58
C SER A 200 -17.24 -2.20 -8.29
N TYR A 201 -16.05 -2.76 -8.08
CA TYR A 201 -15.72 -3.47 -6.84
C TYR A 201 -15.84 -2.55 -5.62
N GLN A 202 -16.48 -3.03 -4.55
CA GLN A 202 -16.77 -2.23 -3.37
C GLN A 202 -15.87 -2.56 -2.16
N GLY A 203 -15.00 -3.55 -2.28
CA GLY A 203 -14.24 -4.13 -1.18
C GLY A 203 -14.83 -5.46 -0.73
N PRO A 204 -14.12 -6.20 0.15
CA PRO A 204 -14.58 -7.49 0.65
C PRO A 204 -15.85 -7.34 1.49
N ASP A 205 -16.79 -8.27 1.32
CA ASP A 205 -18.00 -8.37 2.14
C ASP A 205 -17.67 -9.02 3.49
N VAL A 206 -17.18 -8.22 4.43
CA VAL A 206 -16.79 -8.65 5.77
C VAL A 206 -17.60 -7.92 6.82
N ASP A 207 -18.30 -8.65 7.68
CA ASP A 207 -18.95 -8.07 8.87
C ASP A 207 -17.89 -7.70 9.92
N LEU A 208 -17.50 -6.45 9.92
CA LEU A 208 -16.50 -5.90 10.83
C LEU A 208 -17.01 -5.71 12.27
N THR A 209 -18.34 -5.72 12.48
CA THR A 209 -18.95 -5.44 13.79
C THR A 209 -18.75 -6.57 14.79
N ASN A 210 -18.66 -7.80 14.29
CA ASN A 210 -18.51 -9.02 15.08
C ASN A 210 -17.06 -9.49 15.25
N LEU A 211 -16.08 -8.70 14.79
CA LEU A 211 -14.66 -9.02 14.93
C LEU A 211 -14.08 -8.52 16.24
N GLU A 212 -13.04 -9.19 16.72
CA GLU A 212 -12.30 -8.80 17.93
C GLU A 212 -11.28 -7.70 17.61
N TRP A 213 -11.72 -6.46 17.78
CA TRP A 213 -10.88 -5.29 17.55
C TRP A 213 -9.95 -5.03 18.72
N ARG A 214 -8.75 -4.57 18.39
CA ARG A 214 -7.73 -4.09 19.32
C ARG A 214 -7.32 -2.68 18.96
N THR A 215 -6.89 -1.89 19.94
CA THR A 215 -6.45 -0.51 19.73
C THR A 215 -5.08 -0.25 20.34
N ILE A 216 -4.32 0.60 19.69
CA ILE A 216 -3.05 1.14 20.21
C ILE A 216 -3.07 2.65 20.00
N ASN A 217 -2.88 3.41 21.07
CA ASN A 217 -2.79 4.86 21.03
C ASN A 217 -1.34 5.31 20.82
N GLY A 218 -1.18 6.41 20.08
CA GLY A 218 0.10 7.06 19.84
C GLY A 218 0.77 7.62 21.13
N PRO A 219 1.81 8.41 20.99
CA PRO A 219 2.36 8.87 19.72
C PRO A 219 3.11 7.77 18.94
N PHE A 220 3.15 7.93 17.61
CA PHE A 220 3.84 7.02 16.70
C PHE A 220 4.99 7.73 15.99
N ILE A 221 6.08 7.02 15.80
CA ILE A 221 7.16 7.39 14.88
C ILE A 221 6.80 6.92 13.48
N SER A 222 6.35 5.65 13.35
CA SER A 222 5.99 5.03 12.08
C SER A 222 4.89 4.00 12.26
N VAL A 223 3.96 3.98 11.33
CA VAL A 223 2.95 2.95 11.11
C VAL A 223 3.11 2.49 9.67
N TRP A 224 3.38 1.21 9.46
CA TRP A 224 3.67 0.66 8.14
C TRP A 224 2.97 -0.68 7.99
N LEU A 225 2.14 -0.83 6.97
CA LEU A 225 1.46 -2.07 6.61
C LEU A 225 2.03 -2.58 5.30
N HIS A 226 2.29 -3.88 5.24
CA HIS A 226 2.79 -4.54 4.04
C HIS A 226 1.92 -5.72 3.63
N ASN A 227 1.73 -5.84 2.32
CA ASN A 227 1.04 -6.97 1.67
C ASN A 227 2.03 -8.01 1.14
N VAL A 228 3.27 -7.60 0.90
CA VAL A 228 4.35 -8.45 0.36
C VAL A 228 5.65 -8.15 1.11
N PRO A 229 6.68 -9.03 1.05
CA PRO A 229 7.90 -8.89 1.86
C PRO A 229 8.70 -7.62 1.59
N TRP A 230 8.80 -7.19 0.34
CA TRP A 230 9.71 -6.12 -0.07
C TRP A 230 8.96 -4.84 -0.41
N GLY A 231 9.38 -3.73 0.19
CA GLY A 231 8.92 -2.38 -0.16
C GLY A 231 9.78 -1.71 -1.26
N GLY A 232 10.87 -2.34 -1.64
CA GLY A 232 11.82 -1.92 -2.67
C GLY A 232 12.91 -2.97 -2.84
N GLU A 233 13.87 -2.78 -3.76
CA GLU A 233 14.90 -3.79 -4.05
C GLU A 233 15.80 -4.09 -2.84
N ASP A 234 16.07 -3.09 -1.99
CA ASP A 234 16.94 -3.18 -0.82
C ASP A 234 16.19 -3.05 0.51
N THR A 235 14.86 -3.15 0.50
CA THR A 235 14.03 -2.90 1.67
C THR A 235 13.08 -4.08 1.92
N MET A 236 13.54 -5.08 2.69
CA MET A 236 12.72 -6.18 3.19
C MET A 236 11.95 -5.71 4.43
N ALA A 237 10.82 -5.06 4.20
CA ALA A 237 10.04 -4.43 5.27
C ALA A 237 9.27 -5.44 6.12
N ALA A 238 8.72 -6.49 5.51
CA ALA A 238 7.85 -7.47 6.15
C ALA A 238 8.29 -8.91 5.81
N PRO A 239 9.33 -9.44 6.47
CA PRO A 239 9.94 -10.72 6.11
C PRO A 239 8.97 -11.92 6.17
N ASP A 240 7.89 -11.84 6.96
CA ASP A 240 6.90 -12.92 7.11
C ASP A 240 5.63 -12.68 6.28
N ALA A 241 5.58 -11.60 5.47
CA ALA A 241 4.44 -11.32 4.59
C ALA A 241 4.30 -12.38 3.49
N LYS A 242 3.04 -12.68 3.13
CA LYS A 242 2.70 -13.67 2.10
C LYS A 242 1.73 -13.07 1.11
N PHE A 243 1.85 -13.45 -0.16
CA PHE A 243 1.05 -12.89 -1.25
C PHE A 243 -0.46 -13.06 -1.11
N ALA A 244 -0.93 -14.13 -0.43
CA ALA A 244 -2.34 -14.50 -0.39
C ALA A 244 -2.72 -15.22 0.91
N ASP A 245 -2.38 -14.66 2.08
CA ASP A 245 -2.76 -15.23 3.39
C ASP A 245 -3.95 -14.47 4.04
N GLY A 246 -4.48 -13.45 3.37
CA GLY A 246 -5.61 -12.65 3.84
C GLY A 246 -5.24 -11.70 4.99
N ASN A 247 -3.95 -11.38 5.15
CA ASN A 247 -3.46 -10.51 6.21
C ASN A 247 -2.53 -9.44 5.66
N LEU A 248 -2.41 -8.34 6.39
CA LEU A 248 -1.34 -7.35 6.23
C LEU A 248 -0.36 -7.47 7.39
N ASP A 249 0.91 -7.29 7.09
CA ASP A 249 1.97 -7.25 8.09
C ASP A 249 2.12 -5.81 8.61
N LEU A 250 1.82 -5.60 9.89
CA LEU A 250 1.86 -4.30 10.55
C LEU A 250 3.18 -4.11 11.29
N ILE A 251 3.93 -3.09 10.93
CA ILE A 251 5.19 -2.69 11.54
C ILE A 251 4.99 -1.35 12.25
N LEU A 252 5.07 -1.34 13.58
CA LEU A 252 4.87 -0.17 14.41
C LEU A 252 6.14 0.24 15.13
N ILE A 253 6.44 1.54 15.14
CA ILE A 253 7.48 2.14 15.95
C ILE A 253 6.84 3.31 16.72
N LYS A 254 6.77 3.18 18.06
CA LYS A 254 6.25 4.23 18.96
C LYS A 254 7.36 5.04 19.61
N ASP A 255 8.34 4.33 20.15
CA ASP A 255 9.50 4.93 20.80
C ASP A 255 10.77 4.21 20.36
N CYS A 256 11.72 4.99 19.89
CA CYS A 256 13.01 4.48 19.47
C CYS A 256 14.05 5.59 19.56
N PRO A 257 15.19 5.36 20.24
CA PRO A 257 16.27 6.32 20.26
C PRO A 257 16.87 6.47 18.86
N LYS A 258 17.46 7.64 18.56
CA LYS A 258 18.01 7.93 17.21
C LYS A 258 19.03 6.90 16.74
N LEU A 259 19.89 6.41 17.62
CA LEU A 259 20.84 5.32 17.30
C LEU A 259 20.13 4.00 17.02
N GLY A 260 19.02 3.74 17.72
CA GLY A 260 18.17 2.59 17.43
C GLY A 260 17.53 2.68 16.05
N LEU A 261 17.02 3.86 15.65
CA LEU A 261 16.48 4.07 14.31
C LEU A 261 17.54 3.85 13.21
N LEU A 262 18.78 4.29 13.44
CA LEU A 262 19.87 4.03 12.50
C LEU A 262 20.12 2.52 12.38
N ALA A 263 20.15 1.80 13.50
CA ALA A 263 20.29 0.34 13.48
C ALA A 263 19.11 -0.37 12.78
N LEU A 264 17.87 0.15 12.92
CA LEU A 264 16.73 -0.37 12.18
C LEU A 264 16.90 -0.19 10.67
N MET A 265 17.35 0.99 10.21
CA MET A 265 17.60 1.23 8.79
C MET A 265 18.65 0.30 8.20
N THR A 266 19.76 0.07 8.91
CA THR A 266 20.82 -0.83 8.42
C THR A 266 20.38 -2.29 8.34
N ASN A 267 19.33 -2.69 9.07
CA ASN A 267 18.76 -4.04 9.06
C ASN A 267 17.53 -4.19 8.14
N LEU A 268 17.12 -3.14 7.42
CA LEU A 268 15.99 -3.23 6.49
C LEU A 268 16.28 -4.14 5.30
N SER A 269 17.54 -4.20 4.83
CA SER A 269 17.90 -4.99 3.65
C SER A 269 17.76 -6.51 3.85
N ASN A 270 17.72 -6.98 5.10
CA ASN A 270 17.62 -8.40 5.45
C ASN A 270 16.42 -8.73 6.36
N GLY A 271 15.52 -7.77 6.58
CA GLY A 271 14.37 -7.94 7.47
C GLY A 271 14.70 -8.03 8.97
N GLY A 272 15.97 -7.83 9.36
CA GLY A 272 16.41 -7.97 10.76
C GLY A 272 15.83 -6.94 11.71
N HIS A 273 15.33 -5.81 11.20
CA HIS A 273 14.73 -4.73 11.99
C HIS A 273 13.50 -5.19 12.79
N VAL A 274 12.73 -6.19 12.30
CA VAL A 274 11.53 -6.70 13.03
C VAL A 274 11.88 -7.40 14.32
N LYS A 275 13.13 -7.81 14.52
CA LYS A 275 13.62 -8.43 15.77
C LYS A 275 14.01 -7.41 16.84
N SER A 276 13.98 -6.11 16.51
CA SER A 276 14.30 -5.05 17.45
C SER A 276 13.22 -4.90 18.52
N PRO A 277 13.59 -4.66 19.81
CA PRO A 277 12.60 -4.40 20.85
C PRO A 277 11.83 -3.08 20.65
N HIS A 278 12.27 -2.22 19.74
CA HIS A 278 11.60 -0.97 19.37
C HIS A 278 10.56 -1.15 18.27
N VAL A 279 10.47 -2.32 17.66
CA VAL A 279 9.52 -2.65 16.59
C VAL A 279 8.48 -3.61 17.11
N MET A 280 7.22 -3.26 16.95
CA MET A 280 6.11 -4.18 17.10
C MET A 280 5.73 -4.69 15.73
N TYR A 281 5.85 -6.00 15.51
CA TYR A 281 5.56 -6.67 14.24
C TYR A 281 4.44 -7.68 14.42
N LEU A 282 3.33 -7.54 13.71
CA LEU A 282 2.16 -8.40 13.84
C LEU A 282 1.35 -8.46 12.53
N LYS A 283 0.51 -9.51 12.38
CA LYS A 283 -0.39 -9.64 11.24
C LYS A 283 -1.80 -9.20 11.60
N VAL A 284 -2.45 -8.49 10.68
CA VAL A 284 -3.80 -7.93 10.85
C VAL A 284 -4.70 -8.25 9.66
N LYS A 285 -5.99 -8.54 9.92
CA LYS A 285 -7.03 -8.81 8.90
C LYS A 285 -7.76 -7.54 8.48
N ALA A 286 -7.88 -6.58 9.38
CA ALA A 286 -8.49 -5.28 9.14
C ALA A 286 -7.78 -4.24 10.00
N PHE A 287 -7.80 -3.00 9.54
CA PHE A 287 -7.07 -1.91 10.15
C PHE A 287 -7.82 -0.59 10.00
N ILE A 288 -7.80 0.23 11.04
CA ILE A 288 -8.33 1.60 11.03
C ILE A 288 -7.21 2.51 11.51
N LEU A 289 -6.94 3.57 10.77
CA LEU A 289 -6.08 4.66 11.19
C LEU A 289 -6.92 5.90 11.49
N GLU A 290 -6.72 6.48 12.66
CA GLU A 290 -7.15 7.84 13.01
C GLU A 290 -5.89 8.71 13.11
N PRO A 291 -5.46 9.35 12.01
CA PRO A 291 -4.20 10.08 11.97
C PRO A 291 -4.32 11.40 12.73
N GLY A 292 -3.37 11.68 13.60
CA GLY A 292 -3.31 12.93 14.34
C GLY A 292 -2.18 13.85 13.89
N GLN A 293 -2.02 14.93 14.63
CA GLN A 293 -1.02 15.96 14.35
C GLN A 293 0.36 15.59 14.94
N ARG A 294 1.40 16.34 14.53
CA ARG A 294 2.74 16.19 15.09
C ARG A 294 2.73 16.59 16.57
N THR A 295 3.33 15.78 17.42
CA THR A 295 3.34 16.04 18.89
C THR A 295 4.01 17.35 19.26
N LYS A 296 5.06 17.75 18.54
CA LYS A 296 5.82 18.99 18.79
C LYS A 296 5.25 20.23 18.08
N ASP A 297 4.35 20.04 17.11
CA ASP A 297 3.73 21.12 16.33
C ASP A 297 2.31 20.71 15.94
N PRO A 298 1.32 20.90 16.82
CA PRO A 298 -0.06 20.47 16.57
C PRO A 298 -0.76 21.18 15.42
N THR A 299 -0.14 22.16 14.80
CA THR A 299 -0.66 22.82 13.57
C THR A 299 -0.32 22.03 12.32
N LYS A 300 0.57 21.02 12.42
CA LYS A 300 1.07 20.23 11.30
C LYS A 300 0.68 18.77 11.42
N GLY A 301 0.20 18.22 10.32
CA GLY A 301 -0.09 16.80 10.19
C GLY A 301 1.04 15.98 9.57
N GLY A 302 0.72 14.76 9.19
CA GLY A 302 1.57 13.83 8.46
C GLY A 302 1.13 13.62 7.01
N ILE A 303 1.76 12.66 6.38
CA ILE A 303 1.42 12.18 5.04
C ILE A 303 0.93 10.72 5.19
N ILE A 304 -0.10 10.37 4.44
CA ILE A 304 -0.52 8.99 4.23
C ILE A 304 -0.08 8.62 2.82
N ASP A 305 0.79 7.64 2.74
CA ASP A 305 1.38 7.10 1.54
C ASP A 305 0.85 5.68 1.30
N VAL A 306 0.48 5.39 0.07
CA VAL A 306 0.02 4.07 -0.35
C VAL A 306 0.70 3.71 -1.66
N ASP A 307 1.49 2.64 -1.64
CA ASP A 307 2.18 2.12 -2.82
C ASP A 307 3.07 3.17 -3.53
N GLY A 308 3.65 4.12 -2.77
CA GLY A 308 4.45 5.22 -3.28
C GLY A 308 3.66 6.45 -3.75
N GLU A 309 2.32 6.44 -3.58
CA GLU A 309 1.43 7.54 -3.96
C GLU A 309 0.82 8.21 -2.73
N VAL A 310 0.69 9.53 -2.78
CA VAL A 310 0.10 10.28 -1.66
C VAL A 310 -1.42 10.16 -1.67
N LEU A 311 -1.95 9.40 -0.71
CA LEU A 311 -3.39 9.26 -0.52
C LEU A 311 -4.00 10.48 0.19
N ALA A 312 -3.35 10.96 1.26
CA ALA A 312 -3.80 12.10 2.03
C ALA A 312 -2.64 12.93 2.62
N ARG A 313 -2.88 14.22 2.82
CA ARG A 313 -1.90 15.17 3.38
C ARG A 313 -2.51 15.98 4.53
N GLY A 314 -1.83 15.99 5.66
CA GLY A 314 -2.14 16.93 6.73
C GLY A 314 -1.54 18.32 6.50
N ASN A 315 -2.00 19.30 7.24
CA ASN A 315 -1.52 20.68 7.15
C ASN A 315 0.02 20.78 7.33
N GLY A 316 0.65 21.67 6.60
CA GLY A 316 2.08 21.96 6.72
C GLY A 316 3.01 20.82 6.29
N THR A 317 2.52 19.85 5.50
CA THR A 317 3.34 18.81 4.87
C THR A 317 3.90 19.27 3.53
N TYR A 318 4.86 18.54 2.99
CA TYR A 318 5.39 18.80 1.65
C TYR A 318 4.27 18.78 0.61
N LYS A 319 4.15 19.85 -0.20
CA LYS A 319 3.07 20.03 -1.20
C LYS A 319 1.65 19.88 -0.63
N HIS A 320 1.39 20.36 0.58
CA HIS A 320 0.09 20.20 1.26
C HIS A 320 -1.09 20.83 0.52
N ASP A 321 -0.83 21.80 -0.36
CA ASP A 321 -1.80 22.48 -1.22
C ASP A 321 -2.23 21.66 -2.45
N GLN A 322 -1.53 20.56 -2.74
CA GLN A 322 -1.94 19.66 -3.81
C GLN A 322 -3.19 18.86 -3.40
N LYS A 323 -4.13 18.75 -4.33
CA LYS A 323 -5.33 17.92 -4.15
C LYS A 323 -4.93 16.45 -3.96
N THR A 324 -5.48 15.82 -2.93
CA THR A 324 -5.33 14.39 -2.63
C THR A 324 -6.64 13.66 -2.85
N LEU A 325 -6.59 12.34 -2.97
CA LEU A 325 -7.76 11.51 -3.17
C LEU A 325 -8.64 11.47 -1.91
N MET A 326 -8.01 11.42 -0.73
CA MET A 326 -8.68 11.33 0.57
C MET A 326 -8.27 12.50 1.48
N ALA A 327 -9.08 12.77 2.49
CA ALA A 327 -8.76 13.70 3.54
C ALA A 327 -7.76 13.08 4.54
N TYR A 328 -6.98 13.93 5.22
CA TYR A 328 -6.14 13.49 6.34
C TYR A 328 -7.00 13.29 7.58
N ASP A 329 -7.77 12.21 7.57
CA ASP A 329 -8.75 11.86 8.58
C ASP A 329 -8.85 10.33 8.69
N LYS A 330 -9.76 9.83 9.52
CA LYS A 330 -10.02 8.41 9.75
C LYS A 330 -10.23 7.66 8.44
N LEU A 331 -9.53 6.54 8.29
CA LEU A 331 -9.68 5.60 7.17
C LEU A 331 -9.66 4.15 7.65
N GLN A 332 -10.26 3.28 6.86
CA GLN A 332 -10.36 1.84 7.11
C GLN A 332 -9.66 1.06 6.00
N ILE A 333 -8.99 -0.01 6.38
CA ILE A 333 -8.35 -0.95 5.45
C ILE A 333 -8.87 -2.35 5.73
N THR A 334 -9.30 -3.06 4.69
CA THR A 334 -9.69 -4.46 4.71
C THR A 334 -8.94 -5.23 3.63
N VAL A 335 -8.80 -6.54 3.77
CA VAL A 335 -8.04 -7.37 2.82
C VAL A 335 -8.98 -8.34 2.13
N ASP A 336 -8.90 -8.41 0.81
CA ASP A 336 -9.54 -9.44 0.01
C ASP A 336 -8.50 -10.47 -0.43
N GLN A 337 -8.62 -11.68 0.16
CA GLN A 337 -7.64 -12.74 0.00
C GLN A 337 -7.61 -13.28 -1.43
N GLY A 338 -6.45 -13.19 -2.07
CA GLY A 338 -6.19 -13.76 -3.39
C GLY A 338 -7.04 -13.16 -4.51
N LEU A 339 -7.47 -11.91 -4.37
CA LEU A 339 -8.35 -11.25 -5.35
C LEU A 339 -7.67 -11.10 -6.71
N ALA A 340 -6.43 -10.64 -6.76
CA ALA A 340 -5.67 -10.44 -7.99
C ALA A 340 -4.82 -11.66 -8.36
N THR A 341 -4.31 -11.67 -9.59
CA THR A 341 -3.45 -12.73 -10.12
C THR A 341 -2.15 -12.14 -10.65
N LEU A 342 -1.00 -12.67 -10.22
CA LEU A 342 0.33 -12.29 -10.73
C LEU A 342 0.95 -13.40 -11.57
N PHE A 343 1.79 -13.02 -12.54
CA PHE A 343 2.82 -13.91 -13.04
C PHE A 343 3.95 -14.01 -12.01
N CYS A 344 4.31 -15.23 -11.63
CA CYS A 344 5.37 -15.48 -10.66
C CYS A 344 6.22 -16.70 -11.08
N PRO A 345 7.49 -16.76 -10.64
CA PRO A 345 8.28 -17.96 -10.85
C PRO A 345 7.71 -19.14 -10.04
N VAL A 346 8.09 -20.35 -10.40
CA VAL A 346 7.76 -21.55 -9.61
C VAL A 346 8.50 -21.45 -8.28
N GLN A 347 7.76 -21.52 -7.20
CA GLN A 347 8.36 -21.66 -5.86
C GLN A 347 9.04 -23.02 -5.77
N GLN A 348 10.31 -23.04 -5.37
CA GLN A 348 11.09 -24.26 -5.18
C GLN A 348 10.73 -24.99 -3.89
#